data_00d14d3f7f1ca90986522efb91aa8c00
#
_entry.id   00d14d3f7f1ca90986522efb91aa8c00
#
_cell.length_a   1.000
_cell.length_b   1.000
_cell.length_c   1.000
_cell.angle_alpha   90.00
_cell.angle_beta   90.00
_cell.angle_gamma   90.00
#
_symmetry.space_group_name_H-M   'P 1'
#
loop_
_entity.id
_entity.type
_entity.pdbx_description
1 polymer ?
#
loop_
_entity_poly.entity_id
_entity_poly.type
_entity_poly.pdbx_seq_one_letter_code
_entity_poly.pdbx_strand_id
1 'polypeptide(L)'
;MNNKVTFLGTGTSTGVPVIGCHCQVCKSENPHNKRLRTSIIVQTKNNKTFLVDTTPDLRMQLLSNSIEKIDFVLFTHEHADHLHGIDDLRPLCFSFNGKELPFYALPEYENSLKNKFPYIFNRTKKKILGGGVPLLKYCPIILGEQIIEDVKFNFFLLPHGRMKVLGFQHDKMAYII
;
A
#
# COMPACT_ATOMS: atom_id res chain seq x y z
N MET A 1 19.25 -13.76 6.57
CA MET A 1 18.12 -13.94 5.62
C MET A 1 18.23 -12.88 4.53
N ASN A 2 17.72 -13.16 3.32
CA ASN A 2 17.65 -12.15 2.24
C ASN A 2 16.30 -11.42 2.32
N ASN A 3 16.21 -10.24 1.70
CA ASN A 3 14.92 -9.59 1.48
C ASN A 3 14.05 -10.47 0.55
N LYS A 4 12.74 -10.55 0.85
CA LYS A 4 11.76 -11.24 0.02
C LYS A 4 10.73 -10.24 -0.48
N VAL A 5 10.55 -10.16 -1.79
CA VAL A 5 9.49 -9.37 -2.43
C VAL A 5 8.40 -10.31 -2.92
N THR A 6 7.15 -10.03 -2.55
CA THR A 6 5.98 -10.74 -3.04
C THR A 6 5.12 -9.76 -3.84
N PHE A 7 4.87 -10.06 -5.10
CA PHE A 7 3.94 -9.30 -5.94
C PHE A 7 2.51 -9.71 -5.55
N LEU A 8 1.76 -8.78 -4.99
CA LEU A 8 0.36 -8.98 -4.60
C LEU A 8 -0.59 -8.79 -5.78
N GLY A 9 -0.17 -7.98 -6.74
CA GLY A 9 -0.87 -7.73 -7.99
C GLY A 9 0.07 -7.10 -9.01
N THR A 10 -0.18 -7.36 -10.29
CA THR A 10 0.62 -6.89 -11.43
C THR A 10 -0.29 -6.37 -12.56
N GLY A 11 -1.54 -6.09 -12.27
CA GLY A 11 -2.50 -5.52 -13.21
C GLY A 11 -2.42 -4.00 -13.24
N THR A 12 -3.06 -3.41 -14.24
CA THR A 12 -3.25 -1.97 -14.36
C THR A 12 -4.25 -1.44 -13.33
N SER A 13 -4.59 -0.16 -13.40
CA SER A 13 -5.58 0.50 -12.53
C SER A 13 -6.96 -0.18 -12.52
N THR A 14 -7.31 -0.90 -13.58
CA THR A 14 -8.58 -1.65 -13.70
C THR A 14 -8.45 -3.14 -13.37
N GLY A 15 -7.23 -3.64 -13.19
CA GLY A 15 -6.94 -5.07 -13.09
C GLY A 15 -7.18 -5.80 -14.43
N VAL A 16 -7.03 -7.12 -14.41
CA VAL A 16 -7.36 -8.02 -15.52
C VAL A 16 -8.11 -9.22 -14.95
N PRO A 17 -9.30 -9.60 -15.46
CA PRO A 17 -10.05 -8.97 -16.57
C PRO A 17 -10.59 -7.58 -16.23
N VAL A 18 -10.77 -6.77 -17.26
CA VAL A 18 -11.43 -5.46 -17.14
C VAL A 18 -12.95 -5.63 -17.24
N ILE A 19 -13.70 -4.95 -16.37
CA ILE A 19 -15.17 -5.00 -16.34
C ILE A 19 -15.73 -4.59 -17.70
N GLY A 20 -16.58 -5.45 -18.27
CA GLY A 20 -17.20 -5.21 -19.59
C GLY A 20 -16.29 -5.47 -20.79
N CYS A 21 -15.04 -5.88 -20.59
CA CYS A 21 -14.13 -6.23 -21.68
C CYS A 21 -14.33 -7.67 -22.16
N HIS A 22 -14.46 -7.86 -23.47
CA HIS A 22 -14.67 -9.15 -24.11
C HIS A 22 -13.50 -9.64 -24.96
N CYS A 23 -12.31 -9.05 -24.82
CA CYS A 23 -11.11 -9.49 -25.55
C CYS A 23 -10.65 -10.88 -25.08
N GLN A 24 -9.79 -11.50 -25.87
CA GLN A 24 -9.28 -12.85 -25.60
C GLN A 24 -8.63 -12.97 -24.23
N VAL A 25 -7.87 -11.96 -23.78
CA VAL A 25 -7.20 -11.96 -22.48
C VAL A 25 -8.21 -11.90 -21.34
N CYS A 26 -9.21 -11.01 -21.42
CA CYS A 26 -10.22 -10.86 -20.37
C CYS A 26 -11.17 -12.07 -20.27
N LYS A 27 -11.41 -12.77 -21.38
CA LYS A 27 -12.21 -14.02 -21.43
C LYS A 27 -11.42 -15.28 -21.11
N SER A 28 -10.10 -15.17 -20.99
CA SER A 28 -9.21 -16.32 -20.78
C SER A 28 -9.43 -16.98 -19.43
N GLU A 29 -9.47 -18.30 -19.42
CA GLU A 29 -9.46 -19.14 -18.19
C GLU A 29 -8.05 -19.28 -17.61
N ASN A 30 -7.01 -18.88 -18.33
CA ASN A 30 -5.63 -18.97 -17.85
C ASN A 30 -5.42 -18.07 -16.62
N PRO A 31 -4.97 -18.60 -15.46
CA PRO A 31 -4.76 -17.84 -14.24
C PRO A 31 -3.72 -16.71 -14.41
N HIS A 32 -2.77 -16.82 -15.34
CA HIS A 32 -1.83 -15.74 -15.64
C HIS A 32 -2.50 -14.49 -16.24
N ASN A 33 -3.72 -14.63 -16.75
CA ASN A 33 -4.55 -13.52 -17.26
C ASN A 33 -5.53 -12.98 -16.19
N LYS A 34 -5.38 -13.37 -14.94
CA LYS A 34 -6.13 -12.83 -13.79
C LYS A 34 -5.16 -12.05 -12.93
N ARG A 35 -5.17 -10.72 -13.05
CA ARG A 35 -4.20 -9.83 -12.38
C ARG A 35 -4.91 -8.80 -11.52
N LEU A 36 -4.72 -8.87 -10.23
CA LEU A 36 -5.12 -7.82 -9.30
C LEU A 36 -4.28 -6.56 -9.52
N ARG A 37 -4.77 -5.41 -9.07
CA ARG A 37 -4.09 -4.11 -9.18
C ARG A 37 -2.73 -4.14 -8.51
N THR A 38 -1.81 -3.33 -9.02
CA THR A 38 -0.40 -3.35 -8.63
C THR A 38 -0.19 -3.02 -7.15
N SER A 39 0.41 -3.93 -6.44
CA SER A 39 0.91 -3.76 -5.07
C SER A 39 1.97 -4.82 -4.78
N ILE A 40 2.88 -4.54 -3.88
CA ILE A 40 3.89 -5.49 -3.38
C ILE A 40 3.94 -5.48 -1.86
N ILE A 41 4.41 -6.58 -1.31
CA ILE A 41 4.85 -6.65 0.08
C ILE A 41 6.32 -7.07 0.14
N VAL A 42 7.07 -6.45 1.01
CA VAL A 42 8.50 -6.72 1.20
C VAL A 42 8.74 -7.16 2.64
N GLN A 43 9.33 -8.33 2.79
CA GLN A 43 9.86 -8.83 4.06
C GLN A 43 11.38 -8.62 4.04
N THR A 44 11.87 -7.77 4.93
CA THR A 44 13.29 -7.41 4.98
C THR A 44 14.10 -8.43 5.77
N LYS A 45 15.39 -8.46 5.53
CA LYS A 45 16.34 -9.28 6.32
C LYS A 45 16.32 -8.97 7.83
N ASN A 46 15.82 -7.78 8.21
CA ASN A 46 15.69 -7.34 9.60
C ASN A 46 14.31 -7.67 10.20
N ASN A 47 13.57 -8.62 9.60
CA ASN A 47 12.21 -9.04 10.01
C ASN A 47 11.17 -7.92 10.02
N LYS A 48 11.36 -6.86 9.24
CA LYS A 48 10.34 -5.85 8.99
C LYS A 48 9.57 -6.20 7.74
N THR A 49 8.26 -6.03 7.79
CA THR A 49 7.37 -6.27 6.67
C THR A 49 6.65 -4.99 6.30
N PHE A 50 6.80 -4.52 5.08
CA PHE A 50 6.09 -3.34 4.61
C PHE A 50 5.30 -3.60 3.34
N LEU A 51 4.15 -2.93 3.27
CA LEU A 51 3.24 -2.95 2.14
C LEU A 51 3.46 -1.68 1.29
N VAL A 52 3.42 -1.81 -0.03
CA VAL A 52 3.42 -0.69 -0.96
C VAL A 52 2.05 -0.60 -1.61
N ASP A 53 1.37 0.49 -1.33
CA ASP A 53 0.00 0.81 -1.75
C ASP A 53 -1.09 -0.13 -1.23
N THR A 54 -2.28 0.42 -1.05
CA THR A 54 -3.49 -0.27 -0.62
C THR A 54 -4.52 -0.26 -1.75
N THR A 55 -4.39 -1.20 -2.67
CA THR A 55 -5.33 -1.29 -3.79
C THR A 55 -6.74 -1.68 -3.33
N PRO A 56 -7.80 -1.41 -4.12
CA PRO A 56 -9.15 -1.94 -3.85
C PRO A 56 -9.20 -3.47 -3.73
N ASP A 57 -8.16 -4.17 -4.19
CA ASP A 57 -8.04 -5.62 -4.11
C ASP A 57 -7.31 -6.10 -2.84
N LEU A 58 -6.93 -5.18 -1.92
CA LEU A 58 -6.01 -5.44 -0.81
C LEU A 58 -6.42 -6.65 0.02
N ARG A 59 -7.72 -6.77 0.37
CA ARG A 59 -8.21 -7.90 1.14
C ARG A 59 -7.87 -9.24 0.48
N MET A 60 -8.14 -9.37 -0.82
CA MET A 60 -7.83 -10.60 -1.56
C MET A 60 -6.33 -10.82 -1.68
N GLN A 61 -5.57 -9.76 -1.91
CA GLN A 61 -4.12 -9.79 -2.00
C GLN A 61 -3.48 -10.33 -0.72
N LEU A 62 -3.90 -9.85 0.44
CA LEU A 62 -3.36 -10.28 1.74
C LEU A 62 -3.78 -11.72 2.08
N LEU A 63 -5.05 -12.08 1.88
CA LEU A 63 -5.57 -13.42 2.16
C LEU A 63 -4.89 -14.48 1.28
N SER A 64 -4.78 -14.23 -0.02
CA SER A 64 -4.18 -15.18 -0.97
C SER A 64 -2.68 -15.42 -0.71
N ASN A 65 -2.02 -14.52 -0.01
CA ASN A 65 -0.60 -14.62 0.33
C ASN A 65 -0.35 -14.91 1.82
N SER A 66 -1.42 -15.18 2.61
CA SER A 66 -1.33 -15.48 4.06
C SER A 66 -0.57 -14.39 4.83
N ILE A 67 -0.82 -13.11 4.49
CA ILE A 67 -0.21 -11.99 5.17
C ILE A 67 -1.06 -11.60 6.38
N GLU A 68 -0.49 -11.78 7.57
CA GLU A 68 -1.17 -11.54 8.85
C GLU A 68 -0.65 -10.29 9.58
N LYS A 69 0.53 -9.79 9.17
CA LYS A 69 1.17 -8.65 9.83
C LYS A 69 1.95 -7.81 8.83
N ILE A 70 1.86 -6.49 9.01
CA ILE A 70 2.73 -5.49 8.37
C ILE A 70 3.22 -4.52 9.45
N ASP A 71 4.43 -3.97 9.28
CA ASP A 71 5.00 -3.01 10.23
C ASP A 71 4.72 -1.57 9.80
N PHE A 72 4.63 -1.31 8.49
CA PHE A 72 4.24 0.00 7.95
C PHE A 72 3.77 -0.12 6.50
N VAL A 73 3.18 0.97 5.99
CA VAL A 73 2.72 1.11 4.60
C VAL A 73 3.45 2.26 3.93
N LEU A 74 3.87 2.09 2.68
CA LEU A 74 4.34 3.16 1.79
C LEU A 74 3.27 3.44 0.75
N PHE A 75 2.88 4.72 0.56
CA PHE A 75 2.03 5.14 -0.54
C PHE A 75 2.87 5.82 -1.62
N THR A 76 2.76 5.31 -2.85
CA THR A 76 3.46 5.87 -4.01
C THR A 76 2.81 7.14 -4.50
N HIS A 77 1.48 7.17 -4.54
CA HIS A 77 0.67 8.32 -4.91
C HIS A 77 -0.81 8.12 -4.53
N GLU A 78 -1.64 9.07 -4.87
CA GLU A 78 -3.02 9.18 -4.38
C GLU A 78 -4.12 8.70 -5.34
N HIS A 79 -3.79 8.00 -6.43
CA HIS A 79 -4.79 7.41 -7.31
C HIS A 79 -5.60 6.31 -6.59
N ALA A 80 -6.85 6.15 -6.99
CA ALA A 80 -7.80 5.25 -6.35
C ALA A 80 -7.33 3.79 -6.33
N ASP A 81 -6.71 3.34 -7.39
CA ASP A 81 -6.18 1.98 -7.55
C ASP A 81 -4.98 1.68 -6.65
N HIS A 82 -4.35 2.71 -6.06
CA HIS A 82 -3.25 2.60 -5.11
C HIS A 82 -3.68 2.86 -3.66
N LEU A 83 -4.86 3.46 -3.44
CA LEU A 83 -5.21 4.01 -2.14
C LEU A 83 -6.51 3.45 -1.53
N HIS A 84 -7.51 3.09 -2.37
CA HIS A 84 -8.88 2.88 -1.88
C HIS A 84 -9.13 1.54 -1.15
N GLY A 85 -8.12 0.70 -0.95
CA GLY A 85 -8.15 -0.43 -0.03
C GLY A 85 -7.70 -0.11 1.39
N ILE A 86 -7.51 1.17 1.72
CA ILE A 86 -6.99 1.62 3.04
C ILE A 86 -7.81 1.08 4.23
N ASP A 87 -9.11 0.85 4.07
CA ASP A 87 -9.98 0.29 5.10
C ASP A 87 -9.64 -1.17 5.44
N ASP A 88 -9.09 -1.93 4.50
CA ASP A 88 -8.68 -3.31 4.72
C ASP A 88 -7.41 -3.43 5.59
N LEU A 89 -6.78 -2.31 5.94
CA LEU A 89 -5.74 -2.26 6.97
C LEU A 89 -6.29 -2.41 8.39
N ARG A 90 -7.60 -2.22 8.60
CA ARG A 90 -8.23 -2.25 9.93
C ARG A 90 -7.95 -3.52 10.72
N PRO A 91 -8.09 -4.75 10.17
CA PRO A 91 -7.77 -5.97 10.90
C PRO A 91 -6.30 -6.04 11.33
N LEU A 92 -5.39 -5.53 10.50
CA LEU A 92 -3.95 -5.52 10.79
C LEU A 92 -3.61 -4.54 11.93
N CYS A 93 -4.37 -3.46 12.11
CA CYS A 93 -4.17 -2.53 13.21
C CYS A 93 -4.43 -3.18 14.59
N PHE A 94 -5.23 -4.23 14.67
CA PHE A 94 -5.48 -4.94 15.93
C PHE A 94 -4.23 -5.63 16.47
N SER A 95 -3.33 -6.10 15.59
CA SER A 95 -2.06 -6.71 15.98
C SER A 95 -1.05 -5.72 16.59
N PHE A 96 -1.31 -4.42 16.49
CA PHE A 96 -0.47 -3.35 17.04
C PHE A 96 -0.75 -3.01 18.52
N ASN A 97 -1.52 -3.84 19.23
CA ASN A 97 -1.85 -3.62 20.64
C ASN A 97 -2.40 -2.20 20.94
N GLY A 98 -3.25 -1.70 20.07
CA GLY A 98 -3.84 -0.36 20.18
C GLY A 98 -2.94 0.79 19.75
N LYS A 99 -1.76 0.50 19.18
CA LYS A 99 -0.91 1.51 18.54
C LYS A 99 -1.39 1.75 17.10
N GLU A 100 -1.10 2.93 16.58
CA GLU A 100 -1.41 3.27 15.20
C GLU A 100 -0.40 2.61 14.25
N LEU A 101 -0.90 2.02 13.15
CA LEU A 101 -0.07 1.52 12.07
C LEU A 101 0.52 2.72 11.30
N PRO A 102 1.86 2.88 11.24
CA PRO A 102 2.45 3.98 10.50
C PRO A 102 2.27 3.77 8.99
N PHE A 103 1.92 4.85 8.30
CA PHE A 103 2.00 4.90 6.86
C PHE A 103 2.78 6.13 6.41
N TYR A 104 3.51 5.97 5.34
CA TYR A 104 4.42 6.98 4.81
C TYR A 104 3.98 7.41 3.42
N ALA A 105 3.90 8.72 3.21
CA ALA A 105 3.55 9.34 1.94
C ALA A 105 4.26 10.68 1.79
N LEU A 106 4.31 11.20 0.57
CA LEU A 106 4.82 12.55 0.32
C LEU A 106 3.99 13.59 1.08
N PRO A 107 4.64 14.66 1.61
CA PRO A 107 3.94 15.70 2.37
C PRO A 107 2.78 16.35 1.61
N GLU A 108 2.90 16.48 0.30
CA GLU A 108 1.87 17.05 -0.57
C GLU A 108 0.56 16.25 -0.58
N TYR A 109 0.59 14.95 -0.23
CA TYR A 109 -0.59 14.08 -0.19
C TYR A 109 -1.31 14.07 1.16
N GLU A 110 -0.73 14.63 2.23
CA GLU A 110 -1.31 14.58 3.58
C GLU A 110 -2.74 15.14 3.63
N ASN A 111 -2.93 16.34 3.09
CA ASN A 111 -4.25 16.99 3.09
C ASN A 111 -5.25 16.25 2.20
N SER A 112 -4.82 15.75 1.05
CA SER A 112 -5.67 14.98 0.15
C SER A 112 -6.13 13.67 0.80
N LEU A 113 -5.23 12.95 1.47
CA LEU A 113 -5.54 11.72 2.21
C LEU A 113 -6.56 11.99 3.34
N LYS A 114 -6.36 13.06 4.13
CA LYS A 114 -7.29 13.47 5.18
C LYS A 114 -8.68 13.83 4.64
N ASN A 115 -8.73 14.48 3.48
CA ASN A 115 -9.98 14.87 2.84
C ASN A 115 -10.71 13.67 2.20
N LYS A 116 -9.97 12.71 1.62
CA LYS A 116 -10.56 11.50 1.03
C LYS A 116 -11.10 10.55 2.10
N PHE A 117 -10.44 10.47 3.26
CA PHE A 117 -10.81 9.55 4.35
C PHE A 117 -10.99 10.28 5.70
N PRO A 118 -11.90 11.27 5.76
CA PRO A 118 -12.06 12.10 6.97
C PRO A 118 -12.45 11.27 8.21
N TYR A 119 -13.17 10.17 8.02
CA TYR A 119 -13.57 9.25 9.10
C TYR A 119 -12.38 8.49 9.72
N ILE A 120 -11.27 8.32 8.99
CA ILE A 120 -10.02 7.73 9.50
C ILE A 120 -9.24 8.77 10.30
N PHE A 121 -9.12 10.00 9.76
CA PHE A 121 -8.19 11.02 10.27
C PHE A 121 -8.82 12.06 11.20
N ASN A 122 -10.12 12.39 11.04
CA ASN A 122 -10.81 13.39 11.87
C ASN A 122 -11.40 12.77 13.16
N ARG A 123 -10.59 12.00 13.89
CA ARG A 123 -11.06 11.35 15.11
C ARG A 123 -11.22 12.36 16.26
N THR A 124 -12.43 12.54 16.74
CA THR A 124 -12.63 12.93 18.12
C THR A 124 -12.14 11.80 19.02
N LYS A 125 -11.41 12.12 20.11
CA LYS A 125 -10.77 11.18 21.07
C LYS A 125 -11.68 10.12 21.73
N LYS A 126 -12.88 9.89 21.24
CA LYS A 126 -13.76 8.82 21.72
C LYS A 126 -13.23 7.49 21.19
N LYS A 127 -12.76 6.63 22.11
CA LYS A 127 -12.50 5.21 21.83
C LYS A 127 -13.73 4.64 21.12
N ILE A 128 -13.58 4.33 19.83
CA ILE A 128 -14.61 3.56 19.13
C ILE A 128 -14.41 2.12 19.58
N LEU A 129 -15.23 1.69 20.53
CA LEU A 129 -15.32 0.30 20.96
C LEU A 129 -16.01 -0.49 19.85
N GLY A 130 -15.33 -1.49 19.33
CA GLY A 130 -15.86 -2.49 18.39
C GLY A 130 -15.89 -2.05 16.93
N GLY A 131 -15.12 -2.70 16.09
CA GLY A 131 -15.24 -2.64 14.64
C GLY A 131 -14.96 -1.32 13.94
N GLY A 132 -14.26 -0.39 14.61
CA GLY A 132 -14.02 0.96 14.15
C GLY A 132 -13.32 1.10 12.79
N VAL A 133 -12.61 2.20 12.62
CA VAL A 133 -11.80 2.54 11.44
C VAL A 133 -10.36 2.07 11.63
N PRO A 134 -9.54 1.96 10.56
CA PRO A 134 -8.11 1.71 10.69
C PRO A 134 -7.45 2.73 11.62
N LEU A 135 -6.56 2.25 12.49
CA LEU A 135 -5.74 3.11 13.35
C LEU A 135 -4.44 3.44 12.62
N LEU A 136 -4.41 4.56 11.92
CA LEU A 136 -3.30 4.94 11.06
C LEU A 136 -2.60 6.21 11.57
N LYS A 137 -1.27 6.22 11.46
CA LYS A 137 -0.42 7.39 11.75
C LYS A 137 0.29 7.82 10.48
N TYR A 138 0.00 9.04 10.03
CA TYR A 138 0.74 9.65 8.92
C TYR A 138 2.18 9.97 9.35
N CYS A 139 3.13 9.62 8.49
CA CYS A 139 4.55 9.95 8.61
C CYS A 139 5.04 10.51 7.25
N PRO A 140 5.71 11.67 7.22
CA PRO A 140 6.17 12.24 5.96
C PRO A 140 7.37 11.47 5.39
N ILE A 141 7.38 11.31 4.07
CA ILE A 141 8.57 10.88 3.32
C ILE A 141 9.43 12.09 2.99
N ILE A 142 10.74 11.94 3.20
CA ILE A 142 11.77 12.88 2.79
C ILE A 142 12.50 12.28 1.59
N LEU A 143 12.64 13.04 0.50
CA LEU A 143 13.38 12.57 -0.68
C LEU A 143 14.87 12.39 -0.37
N GLY A 144 15.49 11.44 -1.05
CA GLY A 144 16.84 11.01 -0.76
C GLY A 144 16.89 9.90 0.29
N GLU A 145 17.97 9.81 1.05
CA GLU A 145 18.16 8.77 2.05
C GLU A 145 17.32 9.02 3.31
N GLN A 146 16.54 8.03 3.71
CA GLN A 146 15.73 8.03 4.93
C GLN A 146 15.72 6.62 5.54
N ILE A 147 15.74 6.55 6.89
CA ILE A 147 15.55 5.30 7.61
C ILE A 147 14.14 5.30 8.18
N ILE A 148 13.38 4.27 7.86
CA ILE A 148 12.00 4.04 8.31
C ILE A 148 11.95 2.67 9.00
N GLU A 149 11.59 2.62 10.29
CA GLU A 149 11.47 1.36 11.05
C GLU A 149 12.68 0.43 10.87
N ASP A 150 13.89 1.00 10.95
CA ASP A 150 15.19 0.30 10.76
C ASP A 150 15.44 -0.22 9.32
N VAL A 151 14.67 0.26 8.36
CA VAL A 151 14.84 -0.03 6.93
C VAL A 151 15.36 1.21 6.22
N LYS A 152 16.50 1.09 5.54
CA LYS A 152 17.11 2.20 4.78
C LYS A 152 16.49 2.27 3.39
N PHE A 153 16.02 3.46 3.02
CA PHE A 153 15.50 3.79 1.69
C PHE A 153 16.29 4.94 1.06
N ASN A 154 16.23 4.99 -0.26
CA ASN A 154 16.53 6.18 -1.04
C ASN A 154 15.29 6.50 -1.87
N PHE A 155 14.58 7.59 -1.53
CA PHE A 155 13.34 8.00 -2.17
C PHE A 155 13.57 9.01 -3.27
N PHE A 156 12.87 8.85 -4.39
CA PHE A 156 12.95 9.75 -5.54
C PHE A 156 11.58 9.91 -6.21
N LEU A 157 11.45 10.94 -7.05
CA LEU A 157 10.22 11.23 -7.78
C LEU A 157 10.35 10.82 -9.24
N LEU A 158 9.26 10.30 -9.78
CA LEU A 158 9.12 9.89 -11.18
C LEU A 158 7.94 10.62 -11.84
N PRO A 159 8.03 10.97 -13.12
CA PRO A 159 6.90 11.51 -13.87
C PRO A 159 5.77 10.48 -14.01
N HIS A 160 4.53 10.90 -13.78
CA HIS A 160 3.33 10.09 -13.98
C HIS A 160 2.19 10.95 -14.53
N GLY A 161 2.13 11.09 -15.84
CA GLY A 161 1.22 12.03 -16.48
C GLY A 161 1.49 13.48 -16.03
N ARG A 162 0.50 14.11 -15.38
CA ARG A 162 0.60 15.48 -14.86
C ARG A 162 1.10 15.58 -13.42
N MET A 163 1.33 14.45 -12.77
CA MET A 163 1.79 14.38 -11.39
C MET A 163 3.13 13.69 -11.29
N LYS A 164 3.71 13.65 -10.11
CA LYS A 164 4.88 12.86 -9.77
C LYS A 164 4.46 11.75 -8.82
N VAL A 165 5.09 10.59 -8.94
CA VAL A 165 4.90 9.46 -8.04
C VAL A 165 6.20 9.14 -7.32
N LEU A 166 6.06 8.55 -6.14
CA LEU A 166 7.19 8.11 -5.34
C LEU A 166 7.75 6.81 -5.90
N GLY A 167 9.03 6.81 -6.24
CA GLY A 167 9.85 5.62 -6.38
C GLY A 167 10.80 5.49 -5.21
N PHE A 168 11.30 4.29 -4.97
CA PHE A 168 12.31 4.09 -3.93
C PHE A 168 13.29 2.99 -4.28
N GLN A 169 14.47 3.08 -3.68
CA GLN A 169 15.47 2.03 -3.65
C GLN A 169 15.63 1.53 -2.21
N HIS A 170 15.67 0.22 -2.05
CA HIS A 170 15.98 -0.46 -0.80
C HIS A 170 16.92 -1.63 -1.10
N ASP A 171 18.12 -1.61 -0.51
CA ASP A 171 19.17 -2.60 -0.75
C ASP A 171 19.47 -2.71 -2.28
N LYS A 172 19.28 -3.88 -2.88
CA LYS A 172 19.50 -4.14 -4.33
C LYS A 172 18.21 -4.02 -5.16
N MET A 173 17.09 -3.56 -4.56
CA MET A 173 15.80 -3.41 -5.21
C MET A 173 15.51 -1.94 -5.47
N ALA A 174 15.02 -1.62 -6.68
CA ALA A 174 14.34 -0.37 -6.98
C ALA A 174 12.88 -0.66 -7.31
N TYR A 175 11.95 0.12 -6.71
CA TYR A 175 10.53 0.08 -7.02
C TYR A 175 10.16 1.32 -7.82
N ILE A 176 9.61 1.08 -8.99
CA ILE A 176 9.17 2.09 -9.98
C ILE A 176 7.79 1.65 -10.46
N ILE A 177 6.83 2.60 -10.50
CA ILE A 177 5.45 2.35 -10.88
C ILE A 177 4.99 3.33 -11.96
#